data_3304f95316ca196d90cfae456b05ec1b
#
_entry.id   3304f95316ca196d90cfae456b05ec1b
#
_cell.length_a   1.000
_cell.length_b   1.000
_cell.length_c   1.000
_cell.angle_alpha   90.00
_cell.angle_beta   90.00
_cell.angle_gamma   90.00
#
_symmetry.space_group_name_H-M   'P 1'
#
loop_
_entity.id
_entity.type
_entity.pdbx_description
1 polymer ?
#
loop_
_entity_poly.entity_id
_entity_poly.type
_entity_poly.pdbx_seq_one_letter_code
_entity_poly.pdbx_strand_id
1 'polypeptide(L)'
;GVIKIKRYPLDKRIFLMAFIFTAVLAFIILRYFDLATKAEYAQKAMNYGKYTVKVNVGDGLIYDRNFIPLVNEKSKYITVIANSGDITKYRSIASDRTEFNKLSSEKVPFAFESICPADENIYSVSFEIPVRYSENQPAQHLIGYTSQGEGVSGLEYAYNRILRNSDYVNTVTYNCDGFGGILWGAGIWRSAMK
;
A
#
# COMPACT_ATOMS: atom_id res chain seq x y z
N GLY A 1 -29.35 62.21 -41.64
CA GLY A 1 -29.14 60.96 -42.33
C GLY A 1 -29.28 59.80 -41.36
N VAL A 2 -30.36 59.01 -41.46
CA VAL A 2 -30.58 57.82 -40.63
C VAL A 2 -29.82 56.68 -41.29
N ILE A 3 -28.82 56.12 -40.56
CA ILE A 3 -28.07 54.98 -41.05
C ILE A 3 -28.98 53.74 -40.96
N LYS A 4 -29.48 53.28 -42.11
CA LYS A 4 -30.20 52.01 -42.27
C LYS A 4 -29.20 50.86 -42.13
N ILE A 5 -29.18 50.23 -40.95
CA ILE A 5 -28.42 48.99 -40.75
C ILE A 5 -29.09 47.88 -41.55
N LYS A 6 -28.46 47.42 -42.62
CA LYS A 6 -28.90 46.33 -43.46
C LYS A 6 -28.81 45.02 -42.66
N ARG A 7 -29.93 44.53 -42.14
CA ARG A 7 -30.01 43.20 -41.51
C ARG A 7 -29.92 42.14 -42.62
N TYR A 8 -28.78 41.46 -42.69
CA TYR A 8 -28.65 40.28 -43.58
C TYR A 8 -29.52 39.16 -42.99
N PRO A 9 -30.37 38.47 -43.76
CA PRO A 9 -31.05 37.27 -43.29
C PRO A 9 -29.99 36.23 -42.95
N LEU A 10 -29.94 35.81 -41.72
CA LEU A 10 -29.09 34.70 -41.31
C LEU A 10 -29.48 33.49 -42.15
N ASP A 11 -28.52 32.99 -42.94
CA ASP A 11 -28.76 31.88 -43.83
C ASP A 11 -29.18 30.64 -43.01
N LYS A 12 -30.22 29.93 -43.42
CA LYS A 12 -30.73 28.72 -42.74
C LYS A 12 -29.60 27.70 -42.47
N ARG A 13 -28.57 27.73 -43.30
CA ARG A 13 -27.36 26.90 -43.17
C ARG A 13 -26.53 27.26 -41.91
N ILE A 14 -26.43 28.56 -41.59
CA ILE A 14 -25.71 29.02 -40.40
C ILE A 14 -26.49 28.61 -39.11
N PHE A 15 -27.83 28.73 -39.16
CA PHE A 15 -28.65 28.24 -38.04
C PHE A 15 -28.54 26.74 -37.83
N LEU A 16 -28.52 25.95 -38.92
CA LEU A 16 -28.37 24.52 -38.83
C LEU A 16 -26.99 24.13 -38.28
N MET A 17 -25.91 24.78 -38.71
CA MET A 17 -24.59 24.56 -38.18
C MET A 17 -24.45 24.92 -36.72
N ALA A 18 -24.99 26.06 -36.31
CA ALA A 18 -25.03 26.51 -34.92
C ALA A 18 -25.82 25.52 -34.05
N PHE A 19 -26.96 25.02 -34.54
CA PHE A 19 -27.76 24.04 -33.83
C PHE A 19 -27.00 22.70 -33.64
N ILE A 20 -26.36 22.21 -34.70
CA ILE A 20 -25.54 20.98 -34.61
C ILE A 20 -24.41 21.19 -33.61
N PHE A 21 -23.70 22.29 -33.67
CA PHE A 21 -22.60 22.59 -32.76
C PHE A 21 -23.06 22.65 -31.30
N THR A 22 -24.17 23.36 -31.02
CA THR A 22 -24.73 23.44 -29.65
C THR A 22 -25.25 22.08 -29.18
N ALA A 23 -25.84 21.27 -30.04
CA ALA A 23 -26.29 19.92 -29.69
C ALA A 23 -25.10 19.00 -29.34
N VAL A 24 -24.02 19.06 -30.10
CA VAL A 24 -22.77 18.30 -29.80
C VAL A 24 -22.18 18.77 -28.49
N LEU A 25 -22.10 20.07 -28.27
CA LEU A 25 -21.56 20.62 -27.02
C LEU A 25 -22.41 20.20 -25.82
N ALA A 26 -23.74 20.28 -25.92
CA ALA A 26 -24.65 19.81 -24.89
C ALA A 26 -24.50 18.32 -24.61
N PHE A 27 -24.33 17.49 -25.64
CA PHE A 27 -24.07 16.05 -25.49
C PHE A 27 -22.76 15.79 -24.75
N ILE A 28 -21.69 16.51 -25.08
CA ILE A 28 -20.39 16.40 -24.39
C ILE A 28 -20.53 16.78 -22.92
N ILE A 29 -21.21 17.87 -22.60
CA ILE A 29 -21.42 18.33 -21.23
C ILE A 29 -22.22 17.29 -20.43
N LEU A 30 -23.31 16.77 -20.97
CA LEU A 30 -24.14 15.75 -20.33
C LEU A 30 -23.32 14.46 -20.09
N ARG A 31 -22.53 14.07 -21.08
CA ARG A 31 -21.67 12.90 -20.95
C ARG A 31 -20.58 13.07 -19.90
N TYR A 32 -19.98 14.25 -19.86
CA TYR A 32 -18.98 14.59 -18.84
C TYR A 32 -19.61 14.63 -17.43
N PHE A 33 -20.80 15.18 -17.30
CA PHE A 33 -21.54 15.20 -16.03
C PHE A 33 -21.89 13.80 -15.54
N ASP A 34 -22.40 12.93 -16.42
CA ASP A 34 -22.66 11.52 -16.11
C ASP A 34 -21.37 10.79 -15.65
N LEU A 35 -20.25 11.05 -16.30
CA LEU A 35 -18.97 10.46 -15.92
C LEU A 35 -18.47 10.98 -14.55
N ALA A 36 -18.60 12.28 -14.31
CA ALA A 36 -18.13 12.92 -13.08
C ALA A 36 -18.97 12.55 -11.84
N THR A 37 -20.25 12.24 -12.03
CA THR A 37 -21.17 11.88 -10.93
C THR A 37 -21.14 10.40 -10.56
N LYS A 38 -20.51 9.53 -11.37
CA LYS A 38 -20.39 8.11 -11.04
C LYS A 38 -19.37 7.89 -9.92
N ALA A 39 -19.86 7.55 -8.73
CA ALA A 39 -19.04 7.23 -7.56
C ALA A 39 -17.99 6.12 -7.83
N GLU A 40 -18.27 5.23 -8.80
CA GLU A 40 -17.35 4.15 -9.20
C GLU A 40 -16.01 4.69 -9.74
N TYR A 41 -16.06 5.75 -10.56
CA TYR A 41 -14.83 6.36 -11.09
C TYR A 41 -14.06 7.13 -10.01
N ALA A 42 -14.76 7.77 -9.08
CA ALA A 42 -14.13 8.42 -7.95
C ALA A 42 -13.44 7.41 -7.03
N GLN A 43 -14.07 6.25 -6.76
CA GLN A 43 -13.45 5.16 -6.00
C GLN A 43 -12.26 4.54 -6.75
N LYS A 44 -12.39 4.31 -8.04
CA LYS A 44 -11.25 3.83 -8.84
C LYS A 44 -10.08 4.81 -8.80
N ALA A 45 -10.33 6.11 -9.00
CA ALA A 45 -9.29 7.14 -8.93
C ALA A 45 -8.61 7.17 -7.55
N MET A 46 -9.39 7.07 -6.46
CA MET A 46 -8.84 6.98 -5.10
C MET A 46 -8.02 5.71 -4.86
N ASN A 47 -8.37 4.60 -5.50
CA ASN A 47 -7.63 3.35 -5.36
C ASN A 47 -6.34 3.31 -6.20
N TYR A 48 -6.31 3.98 -7.35
CA TYR A 48 -5.10 4.09 -8.17
C TYR A 48 -3.97 4.87 -7.50
N GLY A 49 -4.30 5.80 -6.60
CA GLY A 49 -3.31 6.53 -5.81
C GLY A 49 -2.89 5.84 -4.51
N LYS A 50 -3.39 4.63 -4.22
CA LYS A 50 -3.06 3.92 -2.97
C LYS A 50 -2.03 2.82 -3.22
N TYR A 51 -0.91 2.93 -2.54
CA TYR A 51 0.09 1.87 -2.49
C TYR A 51 0.10 1.22 -1.11
N THR A 52 -0.17 -0.09 -1.04
CA THR A 52 -0.28 -0.82 0.21
C THR A 52 0.87 -1.81 0.34
N VAL A 53 1.69 -1.62 1.38
CA VAL A 53 2.74 -2.55 1.77
C VAL A 53 2.21 -3.43 2.90
N LYS A 54 2.31 -4.75 2.72
CA LYS A 54 1.90 -5.73 3.73
C LYS A 54 3.13 -6.16 4.53
N VAL A 55 3.00 -6.14 5.86
CA VAL A 55 4.03 -6.58 6.79
C VAL A 55 3.45 -7.71 7.63
N ASN A 56 4.02 -8.91 7.53
CA ASN A 56 3.58 -10.06 8.31
C ASN A 56 3.88 -9.83 9.79
N VAL A 57 2.90 -10.06 10.65
CA VAL A 57 3.01 -9.85 12.11
C VAL A 57 3.64 -11.05 12.82
N GLY A 58 3.79 -12.17 12.14
CA GLY A 58 4.27 -13.42 12.70
C GLY A 58 3.14 -14.42 13.00
N ASP A 59 3.55 -15.63 13.31
CA ASP A 59 2.67 -16.76 13.59
C ASP A 59 2.38 -16.89 15.09
N GLY A 60 1.38 -17.69 15.43
CA GLY A 60 0.97 -17.96 16.80
C GLY A 60 2.10 -18.53 17.67
N LEU A 61 2.06 -18.28 18.97
CA LEU A 61 3.06 -18.71 19.94
C LEU A 61 2.87 -20.18 20.34
N ILE A 62 3.98 -20.87 20.60
CA ILE A 62 4.04 -22.21 21.19
C ILE A 62 4.70 -22.04 22.56
N TYR A 63 4.05 -22.50 23.62
CA TYR A 63 4.53 -22.41 25.00
C TYR A 63 4.83 -23.79 25.57
N ASP A 64 5.73 -23.82 26.53
CA ASP A 64 5.88 -24.98 27.40
C ASP A 64 4.77 -25.04 28.46
N ARG A 65 4.79 -26.07 29.34
CA ARG A 65 3.83 -26.21 30.44
C ARG A 65 3.89 -25.08 31.49
N ASN A 66 4.98 -24.32 31.52
CA ASN A 66 5.19 -23.20 32.45
C ASN A 66 4.87 -21.85 31.78
N PHE A 67 4.26 -21.86 30.59
CA PHE A 67 3.98 -20.68 29.76
C PHE A 67 5.24 -19.92 29.32
N ILE A 68 6.39 -20.62 29.22
CA ILE A 68 7.60 -20.06 28.61
C ILE A 68 7.50 -20.25 27.09
N PRO A 69 7.65 -19.18 26.30
CA PRO A 69 7.57 -19.29 24.86
C PRO A 69 8.73 -20.12 24.31
N LEU A 70 8.42 -21.08 23.45
CA LEU A 70 9.39 -21.94 22.79
C LEU A 70 9.76 -21.41 21.41
N VAL A 71 9.02 -20.46 20.88
CA VAL A 71 9.23 -19.81 19.58
C VAL A 71 9.03 -18.30 19.75
N ASN A 72 9.48 -17.50 18.78
CA ASN A 72 9.35 -16.04 18.81
C ASN A 72 10.05 -15.36 20.00
N GLU A 73 11.18 -15.93 20.45
CA GLU A 73 11.96 -15.41 21.57
C GLU A 73 12.68 -14.09 21.24
N LYS A 74 13.10 -13.94 20.00
CA LYS A 74 13.76 -12.73 19.50
C LYS A 74 12.83 -11.97 18.56
N SER A 75 13.04 -10.68 18.45
CA SER A 75 12.35 -9.84 17.48
C SER A 75 13.32 -9.16 16.54
N LYS A 76 12.79 -8.74 15.39
CA LYS A 76 13.48 -7.93 14.39
C LYS A 76 12.58 -6.77 13.97
N TYR A 77 13.18 -5.74 13.44
CA TYR A 77 12.43 -4.60 12.93
C TYR A 77 12.24 -4.68 11.43
N ILE A 78 11.01 -4.48 10.98
CA ILE A 78 10.69 -4.24 9.57
C ILE A 78 10.24 -2.80 9.44
N THR A 79 11.01 -2.03 8.71
CA THR A 79 10.71 -0.62 8.45
C THR A 79 10.10 -0.49 7.06
N VAL A 80 8.94 0.13 6.99
CA VAL A 80 8.26 0.49 5.75
C VAL A 80 8.52 1.96 5.49
N ILE A 81 9.03 2.27 4.32
CA ILE A 81 9.26 3.65 3.91
C ILE A 81 8.56 3.97 2.59
N ALA A 82 8.14 5.21 2.49
CA ALA A 82 7.80 5.76 1.20
C ALA A 82 9.07 6.20 0.48
N ASN A 83 9.18 5.86 -0.77
CA ASN A 83 10.33 6.24 -1.59
C ASN A 83 10.25 7.74 -2.01
N SER A 84 10.02 8.62 -1.03
CA SER A 84 9.91 10.07 -1.19
C SER A 84 10.83 10.76 -0.20
N GLY A 85 11.55 11.78 -0.65
CA GLY A 85 12.48 12.55 0.19
C GLY A 85 13.84 11.90 0.34
N ASP A 86 14.55 12.26 1.42
CA ASP A 86 15.90 11.73 1.69
C ASP A 86 15.83 10.33 2.31
N ILE A 87 15.97 9.33 1.45
CA ILE A 87 15.99 7.91 1.84
C ILE A 87 17.38 7.46 2.31
N THR A 88 18.43 8.28 2.12
CA THR A 88 19.82 7.89 2.45
C THR A 88 20.01 7.63 3.94
N LYS A 89 19.25 8.31 4.79
CA LYS A 89 19.26 8.10 6.24
C LYS A 89 18.81 6.68 6.64
N TYR A 90 17.88 6.09 5.89
CA TYR A 90 17.37 4.74 6.19
C TYR A 90 18.34 3.64 5.76
N ARG A 91 19.24 3.95 4.81
CA ARG A 91 20.29 3.01 4.39
C ARG A 91 21.26 2.64 5.51
N SER A 92 21.49 3.54 6.47
CA SER A 92 22.38 3.28 7.61
C SER A 92 21.82 2.27 8.60
N ILE A 93 20.49 2.17 8.71
CA ILE A 93 19.80 1.25 9.59
C ILE A 93 19.35 -0.04 8.91
N ALA A 94 19.52 -0.17 7.59
CA ALA A 94 19.18 -1.38 6.84
C ALA A 94 20.13 -2.53 7.21
N SER A 95 19.56 -3.71 7.50
CA SER A 95 20.33 -4.94 7.77
C SER A 95 21.09 -5.40 6.53
N ASP A 96 20.44 -5.37 5.36
CA ASP A 96 21.06 -5.64 4.06
C ASP A 96 20.98 -4.38 3.17
N ARG A 97 22.14 -3.79 2.95
CA ARG A 97 22.30 -2.60 2.10
C ARG A 97 22.10 -2.89 0.61
N THR A 98 22.36 -4.13 0.19
CA THR A 98 22.23 -4.53 -1.21
C THR A 98 20.75 -4.63 -1.58
N GLU A 99 19.98 -5.32 -0.73
CA GLU A 99 18.54 -5.42 -0.88
C GLU A 99 17.88 -4.04 -0.80
N PHE A 100 18.28 -3.21 0.16
CA PHE A 100 17.78 -1.84 0.29
C PHE A 100 18.00 -1.02 -0.98
N ASN A 101 19.22 -1.05 -1.56
CA ASN A 101 19.51 -0.31 -2.78
C ASN A 101 18.66 -0.79 -3.97
N LYS A 102 18.42 -2.10 -4.07
CA LYS A 102 17.55 -2.68 -5.11
C LYS A 102 16.11 -2.19 -4.96
N LEU A 103 15.53 -2.30 -3.77
CA LEU A 103 14.16 -1.86 -3.49
C LEU A 103 13.98 -0.34 -3.68
N SER A 104 14.96 0.44 -3.26
CA SER A 104 14.92 1.91 -3.41
C SER A 104 14.94 2.38 -4.86
N SER A 105 15.48 1.57 -5.78
CA SER A 105 15.52 1.92 -7.21
C SER A 105 14.14 1.88 -7.90
N GLU A 106 13.19 1.15 -7.34
CA GLU A 106 11.84 0.98 -7.92
C GLU A 106 10.93 2.20 -7.73
N LYS A 107 11.35 3.19 -6.95
CA LYS A 107 10.59 4.45 -6.68
C LYS A 107 9.17 4.26 -6.15
N VAL A 108 8.89 3.13 -5.52
CA VAL A 108 7.62 2.82 -4.86
C VAL A 108 7.85 2.63 -3.36
N PRO A 109 6.82 2.78 -2.50
CA PRO A 109 6.95 2.43 -1.08
C PRO A 109 7.36 0.97 -0.90
N PHE A 110 8.29 0.68 0.00
CA PHE A 110 8.79 -0.66 0.25
C PHE A 110 9.07 -0.91 1.73
N ALA A 111 9.15 -2.19 2.09
CA ALA A 111 9.56 -2.66 3.41
C ALA A 111 10.96 -3.26 3.33
N PHE A 112 11.75 -3.06 4.37
CA PHE A 112 13.08 -3.67 4.52
C PHE A 112 13.35 -4.03 5.98
N GLU A 113 14.24 -4.98 6.20
CA GLU A 113 14.69 -5.36 7.54
C GLU A 113 15.68 -4.32 8.07
N SER A 114 15.41 -3.79 9.26
CA SER A 114 16.24 -2.77 9.90
C SER A 114 16.83 -3.24 11.24
N ILE A 115 18.01 -2.75 11.56
CA ILE A 115 18.74 -3.06 12.80
C ILE A 115 18.08 -2.38 14.01
N CYS A 116 17.50 -1.22 13.79
CA CYS A 116 16.77 -0.45 14.79
C CYS A 116 15.52 0.18 14.17
N PRO A 117 14.53 0.58 15.00
CA PRO A 117 13.36 1.26 14.47
C PRO A 117 13.76 2.61 13.89
N ALA A 118 13.15 2.97 12.76
CA ALA A 118 13.25 4.30 12.20
C ALA A 118 12.35 5.29 12.98
N ASP A 119 12.71 6.56 12.94
CA ASP A 119 11.83 7.61 13.45
C ASP A 119 10.48 7.57 12.74
N GLU A 120 9.40 7.42 13.49
CA GLU A 120 8.05 7.41 12.94
C GLU A 120 7.68 8.80 12.42
N ASN A 121 7.34 8.86 11.15
CA ASN A 121 6.87 10.07 10.49
C ASN A 121 5.92 9.69 9.33
N ILE A 122 5.47 10.68 8.56
CA ILE A 122 4.56 10.44 7.42
C ILE A 122 5.18 9.57 6.32
N TYR A 123 6.51 9.39 6.32
CA TYR A 123 7.24 8.62 5.30
C TYR A 123 7.70 7.27 5.79
N SER A 124 7.78 7.02 7.11
CA SER A 124 8.34 5.80 7.67
C SER A 124 7.58 5.30 8.88
N VAL A 125 7.41 3.98 8.93
CA VAL A 125 6.83 3.25 10.05
C VAL A 125 7.64 1.99 10.29
N SER A 126 7.97 1.70 11.54
CA SER A 126 8.65 0.48 11.93
C SER A 126 7.73 -0.45 12.71
N PHE A 127 7.85 -1.74 12.44
CA PHE A 127 7.15 -2.81 13.14
C PHE A 127 8.17 -3.73 13.76
N GLU A 128 7.97 -4.05 15.02
CA GLU A 128 8.69 -5.12 15.68
C GLU A 128 8.00 -6.44 15.38
N ILE A 129 8.73 -7.37 14.77
CA ILE A 129 8.20 -8.65 14.31
C ILE A 129 9.00 -9.76 14.97
N PRO A 130 8.33 -10.75 15.57
CA PRO A 130 9.01 -11.88 16.18
C PRO A 130 9.74 -12.73 15.14
N VAL A 131 10.95 -13.16 15.48
CA VAL A 131 11.72 -14.15 14.73
C VAL A 131 11.28 -15.52 15.19
N ARG A 132 10.76 -16.34 14.27
CA ARG A 132 10.12 -17.62 14.60
C ARG A 132 11.03 -18.56 15.38
N TYR A 133 12.27 -18.72 14.93
CA TYR A 133 13.23 -19.63 15.52
C TYR A 133 14.48 -18.92 15.98
N SER A 134 15.02 -19.30 17.14
CA SER A 134 16.33 -18.86 17.60
C SER A 134 17.42 -19.84 17.14
N GLU A 135 18.68 -19.40 17.20
CA GLU A 135 19.82 -20.26 16.85
C GLU A 135 19.91 -21.52 17.73
N ASN A 136 19.52 -21.39 19.00
CA ASN A 136 19.48 -22.48 19.99
C ASN A 136 18.02 -22.85 20.31
N GLN A 137 17.24 -23.18 19.27
CA GLN A 137 15.83 -23.50 19.40
C GLN A 137 15.61 -24.69 20.34
N PRO A 138 14.93 -24.54 21.49
CA PRO A 138 14.60 -25.65 22.37
C PRO A 138 13.61 -26.59 21.69
N ALA A 139 13.73 -27.88 21.95
CA ALA A 139 12.82 -28.92 21.43
C ALA A 139 12.57 -28.86 19.91
N GLN A 140 13.59 -28.53 19.14
CA GLN A 140 13.49 -28.30 17.68
C GLN A 140 12.81 -29.45 16.93
N HIS A 141 13.09 -30.71 17.28
CA HIS A 141 12.48 -31.88 16.65
C HIS A 141 10.98 -32.01 16.94
N LEU A 142 10.54 -31.54 18.12
CA LEU A 142 9.12 -31.55 18.51
C LEU A 142 8.37 -30.39 17.84
N ILE A 143 8.97 -29.19 17.89
CA ILE A 143 8.39 -27.98 17.31
C ILE A 143 8.29 -28.14 15.79
N GLY A 144 9.34 -28.64 15.17
CA GLY A 144 9.44 -28.76 13.73
C GLY A 144 9.89 -27.44 13.08
N TYR A 145 9.56 -27.29 11.80
CA TYR A 145 9.91 -26.11 11.03
C TYR A 145 8.83 -25.74 10.03
N THR A 146 8.95 -24.52 9.54
CA THR A 146 8.06 -23.94 8.54
C THR A 146 8.82 -23.68 7.25
N SER A 147 8.14 -23.82 6.11
CA SER A 147 8.65 -23.48 4.79
C SER A 147 7.59 -22.76 3.98
N GLN A 148 7.96 -21.69 3.33
CA GLN A 148 7.07 -20.86 2.52
C GLN A 148 5.77 -20.43 3.25
N GLY A 149 5.89 -20.22 4.55
CA GLY A 149 4.74 -19.82 5.34
C GLY A 149 3.86 -20.99 5.82
N GLU A 150 4.20 -22.25 5.61
CA GLU A 150 3.45 -23.43 6.05
C GLU A 150 4.28 -24.32 6.97
N GLY A 151 3.62 -24.93 7.97
CA GLY A 151 4.25 -25.91 8.85
C GLY A 151 4.55 -27.21 8.11
N VAL A 152 5.81 -27.67 8.14
CA VAL A 152 6.25 -28.84 7.40
C VAL A 152 6.43 -30.06 8.29
N SER A 153 6.76 -29.88 9.57
CA SER A 153 6.98 -30.96 10.51
C SER A 153 6.60 -30.59 11.94
N GLY A 154 6.51 -31.57 12.82
CA GLY A 154 6.28 -31.39 14.27
C GLY A 154 4.96 -30.69 14.60
N LEU A 155 4.99 -29.88 15.67
CA LEU A 155 3.84 -29.08 16.10
C LEU A 155 3.45 -28.01 15.07
N GLU A 156 4.40 -27.48 14.34
CA GLU A 156 4.15 -26.53 13.24
C GLU A 156 3.22 -27.13 12.18
N TYR A 157 3.45 -28.37 11.81
CA TYR A 157 2.59 -29.08 10.87
C TYR A 157 1.23 -29.45 11.50
N ALA A 158 1.27 -30.06 12.70
CA ALA A 158 0.08 -30.55 13.37
C ALA A 158 -0.94 -29.43 13.67
N TYR A 159 -0.45 -28.25 14.04
CA TYR A 159 -1.27 -27.10 14.39
C TYR A 159 -1.18 -25.96 13.36
N ASN A 160 -0.76 -26.25 12.14
CA ASN A 160 -0.54 -25.27 11.08
C ASN A 160 -1.72 -24.29 10.94
N ARG A 161 -2.96 -24.81 10.91
CA ARG A 161 -4.16 -23.98 10.77
C ARG A 161 -4.40 -23.02 11.94
N ILE A 162 -3.94 -23.39 13.16
CA ILE A 162 -4.13 -22.59 14.37
C ILE A 162 -2.99 -21.58 14.50
N LEU A 163 -1.76 -22.02 14.22
CA LEU A 163 -0.56 -21.20 14.34
C LEU A 163 -0.47 -20.14 13.22
N ARG A 164 -0.96 -20.49 12.03
CA ARG A 164 -1.03 -19.60 10.87
C ARG A 164 -2.25 -18.71 10.95
N ASN A 165 -2.11 -17.59 11.60
CA ASN A 165 -3.16 -16.61 11.63
C ASN A 165 -2.95 -15.61 10.48
N SER A 166 -3.35 -16.03 9.26
CA SER A 166 -3.31 -15.19 8.05
C SER A 166 -4.11 -13.89 8.19
N ASP A 167 -4.93 -13.79 9.24
CA ASP A 167 -5.80 -12.64 9.47
C ASP A 167 -5.07 -11.45 10.15
N TYR A 168 -3.85 -11.67 10.66
CA TYR A 168 -3.04 -10.62 11.29
C TYR A 168 -1.90 -10.18 10.37
N VAL A 169 -2.22 -9.31 9.44
CA VAL A 169 -1.22 -8.63 8.60
C VAL A 169 -1.28 -7.14 8.89
N ASN A 170 -0.16 -6.56 9.33
CA ASN A 170 -0.04 -5.11 9.35
C ASN A 170 0.05 -4.59 7.91
N THR A 171 -0.76 -3.61 7.59
CA THR A 171 -0.73 -2.96 6.29
C THR A 171 -0.41 -1.48 6.46
N VAL A 172 0.52 -1.00 5.67
CA VAL A 172 0.84 0.43 5.55
C VAL A 172 0.39 0.88 4.19
N THR A 173 -0.56 1.81 4.16
CA THR A 173 -1.10 2.35 2.92
C THR A 173 -0.65 3.81 2.76
N TYR A 174 0.02 4.09 1.65
CA TYR A 174 0.39 5.42 1.24
C TYR A 174 -0.53 5.88 0.11
N ASN A 175 -0.93 7.15 0.15
CA ASN A 175 -1.53 7.78 -1.01
C ASN A 175 -0.40 8.39 -1.85
N CYS A 176 -0.21 7.85 -3.04
CA CYS A 176 0.86 8.26 -3.95
C CYS A 176 0.27 8.96 -5.18
N ASP A 177 1.05 9.84 -5.79
CA ASP A 177 0.79 10.32 -7.14
C ASP A 177 1.12 9.26 -8.19
N GLY A 178 0.89 9.56 -9.45
CA GLY A 178 1.20 8.64 -10.57
C GLY A 178 2.69 8.34 -10.76
N PHE A 179 3.57 9.04 -10.04
CA PHE A 179 5.03 8.86 -10.07
C PHE A 179 5.58 8.21 -8.81
N GLY A 180 4.70 7.79 -7.86
CA GLY A 180 5.09 7.17 -6.60
C GLY A 180 5.44 8.15 -5.48
N GLY A 181 5.32 9.44 -5.71
CA GLY A 181 5.47 10.48 -4.68
C GLY A 181 4.29 10.49 -3.71
N ILE A 182 4.56 10.65 -2.40
CA ILE A 182 3.48 10.77 -1.41
C ILE A 182 2.78 12.11 -1.56
N LEU A 183 1.45 12.06 -1.63
CA LEU A 183 0.61 13.26 -1.65
C LEU A 183 0.56 13.90 -0.27
N TRP A 184 0.70 15.22 -0.20
CA TRP A 184 0.55 16.01 1.02
C TRP A 184 -0.80 15.73 1.69
N GLY A 185 -0.78 15.48 3.01
CA GLY A 185 -1.97 15.17 3.79
C GLY A 185 -2.40 13.69 3.74
N ALA A 186 -1.67 12.84 3.02
CA ALA A 186 -1.88 11.41 3.04
C ALA A 186 -1.30 10.83 4.33
N GLY A 187 -2.16 10.27 5.15
CA GLY A 187 -1.76 9.57 6.37
C GLY A 187 -1.26 8.16 6.08
N ILE A 188 -0.36 7.68 6.92
CA ILE A 188 -0.05 6.26 7.00
C ILE A 188 -1.21 5.59 7.75
N TRP A 189 -1.90 4.67 7.09
CA TRP A 189 -2.98 3.91 7.71
C TRP A 189 -2.43 2.55 8.15
N ARG A 190 -2.45 2.32 9.46
CA ARG A 190 -2.22 0.99 10.03
C ARG A 190 -3.56 0.27 10.06
N SER A 191 -3.69 -0.82 9.34
CA SER A 191 -4.84 -1.70 9.43
C SER A 191 -4.35 -3.09 9.85
N ALA A 192 -4.77 -3.55 11.02
CA ALA A 192 -4.76 -4.97 11.30
C ALA A 192 -6.04 -5.53 10.68
N MET A 193 -5.93 -6.31 9.62
CA MET A 193 -7.07 -7.07 9.11
C MET A 193 -7.34 -8.21 10.10
N LYS A 194 -8.59 -8.30 10.57
CA LYS A 194 -9.14 -9.48 11.24
C LYS A 194 -9.46 -10.55 10.24
#